data_a8ef6c81451b6f8fc0adf012afbacc64
#
_entry.id   a8ef6c81451b6f8fc0adf012afbacc64
#
_cell.length_a   1.000
_cell.length_b   1.000
_cell.length_c   1.000
_cell.angle_alpha   90.00
_cell.angle_beta   90.00
_cell.angle_gamma   90.00
#
_symmetry.space_group_name_H-M   'P 1'
#
loop_
_entity.id
_entity.type
_entity.pdbx_description
1 polymer ?
#
loop_
_entity_poly.entity_id
_entity_poly.type
_entity_poly.pdbx_seq_one_letter_code
_entity_poly.pdbx_strand_id
1 'polypeptide(L)'
;MRDKNYWAALSVALMLPSMCSRLTYADNEEYFKSDHLPRDKKCYIDWCNEYIKDSWIISCLGEKYAEVLYSLRCDIVHAGCADIYSDEKRVYLFLGDNCIATELTKYRIIDISTLCDVIFDCSDIWSTNFGDSKIKYNYVFDRRNHKDMSLYNKLCDEERIDYSKE
;
A
#
# COMPACT_ATOMS: atom_id res chain seq x y z
N MET A 1 -15.17 1.36 10.79
CA MET A 1 -14.15 2.29 11.34
C MET A 1 -14.76 3.13 12.48
N ARG A 2 -14.62 2.65 13.73
CA ARG A 2 -15.29 3.30 14.89
C ARG A 2 -14.71 4.67 15.27
N ASP A 3 -13.48 4.97 14.92
CA ASP A 3 -12.75 6.13 15.48
C ASP A 3 -12.50 7.26 14.45
N LYS A 4 -13.20 7.25 13.33
CA LYS A 4 -13.18 8.33 12.32
C LYS A 4 -11.78 8.77 11.84
N ASN A 5 -10.75 7.93 11.96
CA ASN A 5 -9.42 8.26 11.46
C ASN A 5 -9.24 7.81 9.99
N TYR A 6 -10.07 8.35 9.15
CA TYR A 6 -10.13 7.99 7.73
C TYR A 6 -8.84 8.29 6.96
N TRP A 7 -8.14 9.37 7.34
CA TRP A 7 -6.88 9.72 6.72
C TRP A 7 -5.78 8.70 7.01
N ALA A 8 -5.68 8.22 8.24
CA ALA A 8 -4.73 7.17 8.58
C ALA A 8 -5.07 5.86 7.87
N ALA A 9 -6.35 5.48 7.83
CA ALA A 9 -6.79 4.27 7.12
C ALA A 9 -6.46 4.36 5.62
N LEU A 10 -6.76 5.49 4.99
CA LEU A 10 -6.46 5.73 3.59
C LEU A 10 -4.94 5.72 3.32
N SER A 11 -4.16 6.35 4.19
CA SER A 11 -2.69 6.34 4.08
C SER A 11 -2.15 4.92 4.13
N VAL A 12 -2.62 4.10 5.07
CA VAL A 12 -2.21 2.68 5.19
C VAL A 12 -2.64 1.89 3.95
N ALA A 13 -3.90 2.01 3.54
CA ALA A 13 -4.41 1.31 2.36
C ALA A 13 -3.58 1.64 1.11
N LEU A 14 -3.30 2.91 0.85
CA LEU A 14 -2.52 3.34 -0.31
C LEU A 14 -1.03 2.95 -0.25
N MET A 15 -0.51 2.63 0.93
CA MET A 15 0.86 2.11 1.06
C MET A 15 0.96 0.61 0.78
N LEU A 16 -0.12 -0.17 0.96
CA LEU A 16 -0.09 -1.62 0.77
C LEU A 16 0.39 -2.04 -0.64
N PRO A 17 -0.10 -1.46 -1.75
CA PRO A 17 0.42 -1.80 -3.07
C PRO A 17 1.93 -1.57 -3.21
N SER A 18 2.51 -0.55 -2.57
CA SER A 18 3.97 -0.34 -2.56
C SER A 18 4.70 -1.46 -1.82
N MET A 19 4.14 -1.93 -0.71
CA MET A 19 4.74 -3.02 0.08
C MET A 19 4.61 -4.35 -0.65
N CYS A 20 3.42 -4.68 -1.13
CA CYS A 20 3.13 -5.91 -1.85
C CYS A 20 3.93 -6.02 -3.14
N SER A 21 4.00 -4.93 -3.92
CA SER A 21 4.74 -4.91 -5.19
C SER A 21 6.24 -5.13 -5.01
N ARG A 22 6.84 -4.57 -3.96
CA ARG A 22 8.26 -4.81 -3.66
C ARG A 22 8.55 -6.27 -3.38
N LEU A 23 7.64 -6.96 -2.70
CA LEU A 23 7.77 -8.38 -2.43
C LEU A 23 7.52 -9.22 -3.69
N THR A 24 6.49 -8.85 -4.47
CA THR A 24 6.14 -9.55 -5.72
C THR A 24 7.28 -9.52 -6.73
N TYR A 25 7.92 -8.38 -6.90
CA TYR A 25 8.92 -8.15 -7.93
C TYR A 25 10.35 -8.15 -7.42
N ALA A 26 10.59 -8.60 -6.17
CA ALA A 26 11.90 -8.57 -5.51
C ALA A 26 13.02 -9.24 -6.32
N ASP A 27 12.70 -10.34 -7.00
CA ASP A 27 13.66 -11.13 -7.78
C ASP A 27 13.68 -10.74 -9.27
N ASN A 28 12.91 -9.71 -9.68
CA ASN A 28 12.82 -9.31 -11.07
C ASN A 28 13.79 -8.15 -11.38
N GLU A 29 14.87 -8.49 -12.08
CA GLU A 29 15.91 -7.51 -12.46
C GLU A 29 15.38 -6.30 -13.26
N GLU A 30 14.27 -6.44 -13.99
CA GLU A 30 13.69 -5.33 -14.77
C GLU A 30 13.29 -4.15 -13.88
N TYR A 31 12.87 -4.43 -12.63
CA TYR A 31 12.47 -3.42 -11.65
C TYR A 31 13.64 -2.85 -10.86
N PHE A 32 14.80 -3.52 -10.87
CA PHE A 32 15.96 -3.14 -10.06
C PHE A 32 17.20 -2.74 -10.91
N LYS A 33 17.07 -2.66 -12.25
CA LYS A 33 18.20 -2.31 -13.13
C LYS A 33 18.63 -0.86 -12.98
N SER A 34 19.92 -0.73 -12.92
CA SER A 34 20.85 0.35 -13.16
C SER A 34 21.16 1.32 -12.02
N ASP A 35 20.30 1.58 -11.05
CA ASP A 35 20.63 2.57 -10.01
C ASP A 35 20.34 2.10 -8.58
N HIS A 36 20.21 0.81 -8.38
CA HIS A 36 19.96 0.17 -7.08
C HIS A 36 18.67 0.63 -6.34
N LEU A 37 17.87 1.50 -6.95
CA LEU A 37 16.60 1.95 -6.40
C LEU A 37 15.45 1.28 -7.16
N PRO A 38 14.54 0.61 -6.45
CA PRO A 38 13.33 0.07 -7.08
C PRO A 38 12.58 1.21 -7.76
N ARG A 39 12.13 0.97 -8.99
CA ARG A 39 11.22 1.90 -9.69
C ARG A 39 9.85 1.84 -9.03
N ASP A 40 9.75 2.42 -7.84
CA ASP A 40 8.58 2.33 -6.94
C ASP A 40 7.26 2.60 -7.67
N LYS A 41 7.24 3.61 -8.53
CA LYS A 41 6.07 3.94 -9.34
C LYS A 41 5.67 2.79 -10.28
N LYS A 42 6.63 2.21 -11.00
CA LYS A 42 6.35 1.12 -11.94
C LYS A 42 5.85 -0.11 -11.20
N CYS A 43 6.54 -0.52 -10.14
CA CYS A 43 6.12 -1.65 -9.29
C CYS A 43 4.70 -1.47 -8.77
N TYR A 44 4.40 -0.28 -8.25
CA TYR A 44 3.08 0.05 -7.71
C TYR A 44 1.98 -0.09 -8.77
N ILE A 45 2.17 0.54 -9.94
CA ILE A 45 1.20 0.54 -11.03
C ILE A 45 0.99 -0.88 -11.56
N ASP A 46 2.06 -1.63 -11.79
CA ASP A 46 1.98 -2.98 -12.31
C ASP A 46 1.25 -3.91 -11.31
N TRP A 47 1.53 -3.77 -10.01
CA TRP A 47 0.81 -4.53 -8.98
C TRP A 47 -0.68 -4.16 -8.92
N CYS A 48 -1.00 -2.88 -8.97
CA CYS A 48 -2.40 -2.45 -9.01
C CYS A 48 -3.13 -3.03 -10.23
N ASN A 49 -2.52 -2.98 -11.40
CA ASN A 49 -3.10 -3.53 -12.63
C ASN A 49 -3.26 -5.06 -12.59
N GLU A 50 -2.41 -5.75 -11.84
CA GLU A 50 -2.46 -7.21 -11.71
C GLU A 50 -3.50 -7.66 -10.68
N TYR A 51 -3.60 -6.98 -9.52
CA TYR A 51 -4.39 -7.44 -8.38
C TYR A 51 -5.68 -6.64 -8.15
N ILE A 52 -5.70 -5.34 -8.44
CA ILE A 52 -6.90 -4.52 -8.27
C ILE A 52 -7.71 -4.53 -9.59
N LYS A 53 -8.54 -5.55 -9.75
CA LYS A 53 -9.43 -5.69 -10.93
C LYS A 53 -10.88 -5.31 -10.61
N ASP A 54 -11.07 -4.47 -9.61
CA ASP A 54 -12.38 -4.07 -9.15
C ASP A 54 -13.04 -3.09 -10.13
N SER A 55 -14.22 -3.45 -10.62
CA SER A 55 -14.97 -2.67 -11.60
C SER A 55 -15.41 -1.30 -11.07
N TRP A 56 -15.65 -1.19 -9.75
CA TRP A 56 -16.02 0.06 -9.12
C TRP A 56 -14.85 1.06 -9.14
N ILE A 57 -13.64 0.65 -8.76
CA ILE A 57 -12.45 1.51 -8.85
C ILE A 57 -12.22 1.98 -10.28
N ILE A 58 -12.30 1.06 -11.24
CA ILE A 58 -12.11 1.37 -12.67
C ILE A 58 -13.17 2.35 -13.14
N SER A 59 -14.43 2.17 -12.74
CA SER A 59 -15.51 3.10 -13.10
C SER A 59 -15.34 4.48 -12.46
N CYS A 60 -14.80 4.54 -11.23
CA CYS A 60 -14.58 5.79 -10.51
C CYS A 60 -13.36 6.58 -11.01
N LEU A 61 -12.26 5.89 -11.30
CA LEU A 61 -10.97 6.50 -11.62
C LEU A 61 -10.57 6.41 -13.09
N GLY A 62 -11.30 5.61 -13.89
CA GLY A 62 -11.00 5.40 -15.30
C GLY A 62 -9.91 4.35 -15.53
N GLU A 63 -9.52 4.17 -16.79
CA GLU A 63 -8.53 3.16 -17.18
C GLU A 63 -7.15 3.37 -16.55
N LYS A 64 -6.81 4.61 -16.21
CA LYS A 64 -5.53 4.96 -15.55
C LYS A 64 -5.63 4.96 -14.02
N TYR A 65 -6.54 4.19 -13.45
CA TYR A 65 -6.77 4.16 -12.01
C TYR A 65 -5.51 3.87 -11.19
N ALA A 66 -4.60 3.04 -11.67
CA ALA A 66 -3.38 2.69 -10.96
C ALA A 66 -2.41 3.88 -10.82
N GLU A 67 -2.29 4.71 -11.87
CA GLU A 67 -1.53 5.96 -11.83
C GLU A 67 -2.18 6.99 -10.90
N VAL A 68 -3.52 7.03 -10.88
CA VAL A 68 -4.27 7.92 -9.99
C VAL A 68 -4.08 7.50 -8.54
N LEU A 69 -4.15 6.20 -8.24
CA LEU A 69 -3.87 5.67 -6.90
C LEU A 69 -2.44 5.97 -6.45
N TYR A 70 -1.46 5.83 -7.35
CA TYR A 70 -0.07 6.18 -7.05
C TYR A 70 0.09 7.68 -6.75
N SER A 71 -0.56 8.55 -7.53
CA SER A 71 -0.54 10.00 -7.30
C SER A 71 -1.19 10.35 -5.96
N LEU A 72 -2.36 9.74 -5.66
CA LEU A 72 -3.05 9.90 -4.39
C LEU A 72 -2.18 9.49 -3.20
N ARG A 73 -1.49 8.35 -3.33
CA ARG A 73 -0.52 7.89 -2.32
C ARG A 73 0.58 8.92 -2.11
N CYS A 74 1.16 9.45 -3.18
CA CYS A 74 2.23 10.44 -3.06
C CYS A 74 1.74 11.72 -2.36
N ASP A 75 0.59 12.24 -2.76
CA ASP A 75 0.06 13.48 -2.18
C ASP A 75 -0.32 13.31 -0.72
N ILE A 76 -1.00 12.23 -0.36
CA ILE A 76 -1.42 12.00 1.03
C ILE A 76 -0.22 11.75 1.94
N VAL A 77 0.74 10.92 1.51
CA VAL A 77 1.89 10.55 2.33
C VAL A 77 2.90 11.70 2.46
N HIS A 78 3.10 12.48 1.40
CA HIS A 78 4.13 13.51 1.39
C HIS A 78 3.62 14.92 1.67
N ALA A 79 2.39 15.24 1.27
CA ALA A 79 1.84 16.58 1.40
C ALA A 79 0.66 16.65 2.39
N GLY A 80 0.10 15.53 2.80
CA GLY A 80 -1.09 15.47 3.66
C GLY A 80 -2.35 16.04 3.00
N CYS A 81 -2.36 16.16 1.68
CA CYS A 81 -3.47 16.67 0.89
C CYS A 81 -3.71 15.77 -0.33
N ALA A 82 -4.84 15.98 -0.98
CA ALA A 82 -5.18 15.29 -2.22
C ALA A 82 -5.69 16.33 -3.23
N ASP A 83 -4.85 16.67 -4.18
CA ASP A 83 -5.25 17.51 -5.33
C ASP A 83 -4.98 16.74 -6.63
N ILE A 84 -5.86 15.78 -6.91
CA ILE A 84 -5.64 14.75 -7.91
C ILE A 84 -6.61 14.91 -9.04
N TYR A 85 -6.13 14.61 -10.23
CA TYR A 85 -6.92 14.58 -11.46
C TYR A 85 -6.86 13.19 -12.10
N SER A 86 -7.99 12.74 -12.61
CA SER A 86 -8.13 11.56 -13.45
C SER A 86 -8.86 11.96 -14.73
N ASP A 87 -8.23 11.78 -15.89
CA ASP A 87 -8.79 12.16 -17.19
C ASP A 87 -9.33 13.62 -17.20
N GLU A 88 -8.50 14.58 -16.75
CA GLU A 88 -8.82 16.00 -16.63
C GLU A 88 -9.93 16.33 -15.61
N LYS A 89 -10.50 15.33 -14.93
CA LYS A 89 -11.50 15.52 -13.88
C LYS A 89 -10.85 15.51 -12.51
N ARG A 90 -11.20 16.49 -11.68
CA ARG A 90 -10.73 16.53 -10.30
C ARG A 90 -11.36 15.40 -9.47
N VAL A 91 -10.54 14.70 -8.70
CA VAL A 91 -10.97 13.62 -7.81
C VAL A 91 -11.26 14.18 -6.42
N TYR A 92 -12.47 13.99 -5.92
CA TYR A 92 -12.87 14.32 -4.56
C TYR A 92 -12.98 13.04 -3.72
N LEU A 93 -12.39 13.09 -2.56
CA LEU A 93 -12.52 12.04 -1.56
C LEU A 93 -13.75 12.33 -0.69
N PHE A 94 -14.62 11.35 -0.58
CA PHE A 94 -15.87 11.46 0.16
C PHE A 94 -15.90 10.49 1.34
N LEU A 95 -16.54 10.90 2.42
CA LEU A 95 -16.77 10.09 3.61
C LEU A 95 -18.28 9.94 3.78
N GLY A 96 -18.81 8.81 3.42
CA GLY A 96 -20.25 8.59 3.58
C GLY A 96 -20.60 7.11 3.56
N ASP A 97 -21.60 6.77 4.34
CA ASP A 97 -22.02 5.38 4.53
C ASP A 97 -22.74 4.76 3.31
N ASN A 98 -22.88 5.45 2.19
CA ASN A 98 -23.54 4.96 0.99
C ASN A 98 -23.20 5.79 -0.26
N CYS A 99 -21.97 6.19 -0.43
CA CYS A 99 -21.60 6.91 -1.64
C CYS A 99 -21.52 5.97 -2.84
N ILE A 100 -22.52 6.04 -3.68
CA ILE A 100 -22.43 5.49 -5.03
C ILE A 100 -21.44 6.39 -5.78
N ALA A 101 -20.38 5.80 -6.31
CA ALA A 101 -19.45 6.53 -7.19
C ALA A 101 -20.26 7.20 -8.30
N THR A 102 -20.26 8.52 -8.28
CA THR A 102 -21.00 9.29 -9.28
C THR A 102 -20.01 9.92 -10.21
N GLU A 103 -20.02 9.49 -11.45
CA GLU A 103 -19.28 10.19 -12.50
C GLU A 103 -20.03 11.47 -12.86
N LEU A 104 -19.50 12.60 -12.39
CA LEU A 104 -19.98 13.90 -12.79
C LEU A 104 -19.18 14.40 -14.00
N THR A 105 -19.75 15.31 -14.78
CA THR A 105 -19.12 15.83 -16.00
C THR A 105 -17.73 16.43 -15.75
N LYS A 106 -17.52 17.05 -14.58
CA LYS A 106 -16.27 17.76 -14.22
C LYS A 106 -15.49 17.14 -13.06
N TYR A 107 -16.10 16.21 -12.35
CA TYR A 107 -15.55 15.69 -11.09
C TYR A 107 -15.71 14.18 -11.03
N ARG A 108 -14.79 13.56 -10.31
CA ARG A 108 -14.90 12.16 -9.88
C ARG A 108 -15.02 12.15 -8.37
N ILE A 109 -15.90 11.34 -7.83
CA ILE A 109 -16.08 11.20 -6.39
C ILE A 109 -15.75 9.76 -6.00
N ILE A 110 -14.89 9.61 -5.00
CA ILE A 110 -14.49 8.31 -4.47
C ILE A 110 -14.84 8.24 -2.99
N ASP A 111 -15.52 7.19 -2.58
CA ASP A 111 -15.73 6.89 -1.17
C ASP A 111 -14.47 6.27 -0.56
N ILE A 112 -13.96 6.89 0.52
CA ILE A 112 -12.71 6.45 1.17
C ILE A 112 -12.88 5.07 1.78
N SER A 113 -14.01 4.77 2.41
CA SER A 113 -14.22 3.48 3.06
C SER A 113 -14.19 2.36 2.04
N THR A 114 -14.95 2.51 0.95
CA THR A 114 -15.00 1.52 -0.14
C THR A 114 -13.62 1.37 -0.81
N LEU A 115 -12.90 2.47 -1.03
CA LEU A 115 -11.55 2.41 -1.58
C LEU A 115 -10.59 1.62 -0.68
N CYS A 116 -10.64 1.89 0.63
CA CYS A 116 -9.82 1.15 1.59
C CYS A 116 -10.17 -0.33 1.61
N ASP A 117 -11.46 -0.67 1.66
CA ASP A 117 -11.93 -2.05 1.71
C ASP A 117 -11.46 -2.83 0.47
N VAL A 118 -11.62 -2.27 -0.73
CA VAL A 118 -11.13 -2.92 -1.97
C VAL A 118 -9.62 -3.13 -1.95
N ILE A 119 -8.84 -2.16 -1.52
CA ILE A 119 -7.37 -2.31 -1.46
C ILE A 119 -6.97 -3.35 -0.41
N PHE A 120 -7.62 -3.39 0.76
CA PHE A 120 -7.37 -4.39 1.79
C PHE A 120 -7.71 -5.79 1.28
N ASP A 121 -8.88 -5.98 0.68
CA ASP A 121 -9.33 -7.27 0.14
C ASP A 121 -8.36 -7.79 -0.93
N CYS A 122 -7.92 -6.91 -1.86
CA CYS A 122 -6.94 -7.28 -2.88
C CYS A 122 -5.58 -7.66 -2.26
N SER A 123 -5.17 -6.97 -1.20
CA SER A 123 -3.92 -7.28 -0.50
C SER A 123 -3.99 -8.60 0.27
N ASP A 124 -5.14 -8.92 0.85
CA ASP A 124 -5.40 -10.20 1.51
C ASP A 124 -5.39 -11.36 0.51
N ILE A 125 -6.06 -11.19 -0.64
CA ILE A 125 -6.02 -12.18 -1.74
C ILE A 125 -4.59 -12.37 -2.23
N TRP A 126 -3.84 -11.27 -2.44
CA TRP A 126 -2.44 -11.33 -2.83
C TRP A 126 -1.62 -12.11 -1.79
N SER A 127 -1.74 -11.79 -0.50
CA SER A 127 -0.97 -12.42 0.57
C SER A 127 -1.21 -13.93 0.65
N THR A 128 -2.46 -14.35 0.47
CA THR A 128 -2.85 -15.76 0.43
C THR A 128 -2.21 -16.51 -0.74
N ASN A 129 -2.11 -15.88 -1.90
CA ASN A 129 -1.52 -16.47 -3.10
C ASN A 129 0.01 -16.41 -3.12
N PHE A 130 0.59 -15.42 -2.45
CA PHE A 130 2.04 -15.18 -2.45
C PHE A 130 2.81 -16.20 -1.60
N GLY A 131 2.19 -16.73 -0.55
CA GLY A 131 2.73 -17.75 0.36
C GLY A 131 3.78 -17.22 1.34
N ASP A 132 3.85 -17.84 2.50
CA ASP A 132 4.70 -17.41 3.62
C ASP A 132 6.22 -17.49 3.34
N SER A 133 6.64 -18.25 2.33
CA SER A 133 8.05 -18.57 2.11
C SER A 133 8.91 -17.41 1.56
N LYS A 134 8.28 -16.37 1.00
CA LYS A 134 8.98 -15.23 0.40
C LYS A 134 9.03 -13.99 1.28
N ILE A 135 8.22 -13.93 2.34
CA ILE A 135 8.17 -12.78 3.22
C ILE A 135 9.36 -12.87 4.19
N LYS A 136 10.43 -12.17 3.90
CA LYS A 136 11.46 -11.89 4.90
C LYS A 136 10.90 -10.83 5.84
N TYR A 137 10.31 -11.28 6.94
CA TYR A 137 9.71 -10.37 7.92
C TYR A 137 10.77 -9.47 8.54
N ASN A 138 10.55 -8.17 8.49
CA ASN A 138 11.06 -7.31 9.52
C ASN A 138 10.23 -7.58 10.77
N TYR A 139 10.75 -8.39 11.65
CA TYR A 139 10.04 -8.84 12.84
C TYR A 139 9.76 -7.64 13.76
N VAL A 140 8.50 -7.38 14.04
CA VAL A 140 8.10 -6.36 15.00
C VAL A 140 7.99 -7.00 16.37
N PHE A 141 8.93 -6.68 17.27
CA PHE A 141 8.91 -7.19 18.64
C PHE A 141 7.80 -6.53 19.47
N ASP A 142 6.83 -7.30 19.92
CA ASP A 142 5.87 -6.83 20.92
C ASP A 142 6.46 -6.99 22.33
N ARG A 143 6.81 -5.88 22.96
CA ARG A 143 7.37 -5.88 24.33
C ARG A 143 6.48 -6.53 25.38
N ARG A 144 5.19 -6.70 25.10
CA ARG A 144 4.23 -7.39 25.97
C ARG A 144 4.26 -8.90 25.77
N ASN A 145 4.86 -9.37 24.68
CA ASN A 145 4.97 -10.79 24.36
C ASN A 145 6.29 -11.32 24.88
N HIS A 146 6.23 -12.23 25.86
CA HIS A 146 7.42 -12.81 26.49
C HIS A 146 8.32 -13.58 25.49
N LYS A 147 7.74 -14.23 24.46
CA LYS A 147 8.50 -14.94 23.43
C LYS A 147 9.28 -13.97 22.55
N ASP A 148 8.66 -12.84 22.17
CA ASP A 148 9.30 -11.82 21.37
C ASP A 148 10.45 -11.16 22.12
N MET A 149 10.28 -10.90 23.41
CA MET A 149 11.35 -10.36 24.25
C MET A 149 12.50 -11.35 24.46
N SER A 150 12.21 -12.64 24.55
CA SER A 150 13.26 -13.67 24.64
C SER A 150 14.08 -13.73 23.34
N LEU A 151 13.42 -13.67 22.18
CA LEU A 151 14.10 -13.63 20.88
C LEU A 151 14.91 -12.32 20.71
N TYR A 152 14.34 -11.17 21.07
CA TYR A 152 15.05 -9.91 21.02
C TYR A 152 16.35 -9.92 21.87
N ASN A 153 16.26 -10.40 23.10
CA ASN A 153 17.43 -10.49 23.98
C ASN A 153 18.51 -11.42 23.41
N LYS A 154 18.09 -12.57 22.82
CA LYS A 154 19.02 -13.50 22.17
C LYS A 154 19.76 -12.84 20.99
N LEU A 155 19.06 -12.10 20.13
CA LEU A 155 19.68 -11.40 19.01
C LEU A 155 20.64 -10.30 19.49
N CYS A 156 20.29 -9.56 20.55
CA CYS A 156 21.19 -8.57 21.14
C CYS A 156 22.44 -9.20 21.75
N ASP A 157 22.34 -10.40 22.33
CA ASP A 157 23.48 -11.10 22.90
C ASP A 157 24.40 -11.67 21.79
N GLU A 158 23.84 -12.14 20.69
CA GLU A 158 24.60 -12.61 19.53
C GLU A 158 25.40 -11.45 18.89
N GLU A 159 24.85 -10.25 18.73
CA GLU A 159 25.58 -9.09 18.25
C GLU A 159 26.72 -8.63 19.19
N ARG A 160 26.51 -8.69 20.52
CA ARG A 160 27.54 -8.32 21.49
C ARG A 160 28.77 -9.23 21.45
N ILE A 161 28.62 -10.48 21.02
CA ILE A 161 29.72 -11.42 20.91
C ILE A 161 30.62 -11.11 19.70
N ASP A 162 30.06 -10.54 18.62
CA ASP A 162 30.84 -10.20 17.41
C ASP A 162 31.74 -8.96 17.60
N TYR A 163 31.38 -7.99 18.43
CA TYR A 163 32.22 -6.83 18.75
C TYR A 163 33.41 -7.17 19.68
N SER A 164 33.47 -8.37 20.22
CA SER A 164 34.56 -8.80 21.10
C SER A 164 35.69 -9.52 20.37
N LYS A 165 35.63 -9.61 19.04
CA LYS A 165 36.60 -10.32 18.18
C LYS A 165 37.46 -9.41 17.32
N GLU A 166 37.33 -8.09 17.42
CA GLU A 166 38.24 -7.06 16.91
C GLU A 166 39.16 -6.57 18.05
#